data_5ab241bab84fcc5f6c344f2c9a91f489
#
_entry.id   5ab241bab84fcc5f6c344f2c9a91f489
#
_cell.length_a   1.000
_cell.length_b   1.000
_cell.length_c   1.000
_cell.angle_alpha   90.00
_cell.angle_beta   90.00
_cell.angle_gamma   90.00
#
_symmetry.space_group_name_H-M   'P 1'
#
loop_
_entity.id
_entity.type
_entity.pdbx_description
1 polymer ?
#
loop_
_entity_poly.entity_id
_entity_poly.type
_entity_poly.pdbx_seq_one_letter_code
_entity_poly.pdbx_strand_id
1 'polypeptide(L)'
;MKVSKKVIGNLEKCYSVAPLTYKGKKHMLVAAEKVNQCRLYDLEGNQEEVIWEGPGGTMSMVQVPGSDGQFLATHKFYSPNDSKEAKIILAYPEDGEWKVRTLAELPFVHRFDIISRNGVNYVIACTLKSGHEYKEDWRSPGKIQVCILPEDLSTVDEEHPLQFEVLKEGLLKNHGYCKAEVDGVLRSYVAANEGVFECTPPESAEGTWEIKQILDEASSDMAFADFDNDGELEMLTISPFHGEKISIFKKQDGEFKKVYTYEKDAEFAHGIWGGEIAGTQGVLIGHRKGERNLLFFRCTDAEKLTFTADLLDSDVGPANVLHYTNDGEDYILSANREIAEIALYKVEK
;
A
#
# COMPACT_ATOMS: atom_id res chain seq x y z
N MET A 1 -21.81 6.80 -3.18
CA MET A 1 -21.66 6.07 -1.91
C MET A 1 -21.83 7.06 -0.77
N LYS A 2 -22.48 6.67 0.34
CA LYS A 2 -22.58 7.47 1.56
C LYS A 2 -21.89 6.75 2.70
N VAL A 3 -21.34 7.52 3.63
CA VAL A 3 -20.63 6.97 4.80
C VAL A 3 -20.94 7.75 6.06
N SER A 4 -20.87 7.11 7.21
CA SER A 4 -20.86 7.76 8.52
C SER A 4 -19.46 7.65 9.13
N LYS A 5 -18.92 8.78 9.61
CA LYS A 5 -17.57 8.88 10.15
C LYS A 5 -17.53 8.70 11.66
N LYS A 6 -16.58 7.90 12.15
CA LYS A 6 -16.19 7.79 13.56
C LYS A 6 -14.69 8.07 13.69
N VAL A 7 -14.29 9.08 14.43
CA VAL A 7 -12.88 9.29 14.80
C VAL A 7 -12.53 8.29 15.90
N ILE A 8 -11.50 7.49 15.69
CA ILE A 8 -11.06 6.43 16.60
C ILE A 8 -9.75 6.74 17.31
N GLY A 9 -9.05 7.78 16.89
CA GLY A 9 -7.81 8.21 17.54
C GLY A 9 -7.16 9.40 16.86
N ASN A 10 -6.20 9.99 17.57
CA ASN A 10 -5.32 11.02 17.05
C ASN A 10 -3.88 10.49 17.04
N LEU A 11 -3.22 10.54 15.89
CA LEU A 11 -1.82 10.17 15.74
C LEU A 11 -1.17 11.13 14.74
N GLU A 12 -0.24 11.95 15.24
CA GLU A 12 0.48 12.89 14.38
C GLU A 12 1.21 12.17 13.27
N LYS A 13 1.01 12.61 12.02
CA LYS A 13 1.58 11.98 10.82
C LYS A 13 1.21 10.49 10.70
N CYS A 14 0.00 10.09 11.12
CA CYS A 14 -0.50 8.75 10.84
C CYS A 14 -0.42 8.47 9.34
N TYR A 15 0.02 7.27 8.97
CA TYR A 15 0.36 7.01 7.58
C TYR A 15 0.02 5.59 7.13
N SER A 16 0.70 4.59 7.65
CA SER A 16 0.51 3.21 7.24
C SER A 16 -0.67 2.57 7.95
N VAL A 17 -1.46 1.81 7.23
CA VAL A 17 -2.58 1.01 7.73
C VAL A 17 -2.46 -0.41 7.21
N ALA A 18 -2.76 -1.41 8.04
CA ALA A 18 -2.75 -2.81 7.63
C ALA A 18 -3.71 -3.66 8.49
N PRO A 19 -4.26 -4.76 7.95
CA PRO A 19 -4.95 -5.75 8.75
C PRO A 19 -3.93 -6.60 9.53
N LEU A 20 -4.35 -7.13 10.67
CA LEU A 20 -3.58 -8.09 11.46
C LEU A 20 -4.52 -9.12 12.10
N THR A 21 -4.19 -10.40 12.00
CA THR A 21 -4.76 -11.44 12.85
C THR A 21 -3.88 -11.58 14.08
N TYR A 22 -4.46 -11.41 15.27
CA TYR A 22 -3.76 -11.50 16.55
C TYR A 22 -4.69 -12.10 17.61
N LYS A 23 -4.19 -13.06 18.40
CA LYS A 23 -4.99 -13.82 19.38
C LYS A 23 -6.24 -14.44 18.73
N GLY A 24 -6.09 -14.93 17.48
CA GLY A 24 -7.17 -15.53 16.68
C GLY A 24 -8.28 -14.58 16.26
N LYS A 25 -8.10 -13.25 16.38
CA LYS A 25 -9.07 -12.22 15.99
C LYS A 25 -8.48 -11.28 14.93
N LYS A 26 -9.35 -10.68 14.14
CA LYS A 26 -8.96 -9.63 13.18
C LYS A 26 -8.81 -8.28 13.87
N HIS A 27 -7.77 -7.57 13.51
CA HIS A 27 -7.41 -6.25 14.02
C HIS A 27 -6.94 -5.35 12.88
N MET A 28 -6.71 -4.09 13.21
CA MET A 28 -6.14 -3.08 12.34
C MET A 28 -4.91 -2.47 12.99
N LEU A 29 -3.85 -2.30 12.20
CA LEU A 29 -2.65 -1.56 12.57
C LEU A 29 -2.70 -0.17 11.96
N VAL A 30 -2.29 0.83 12.74
CA VAL A 30 -2.04 2.19 12.25
C VAL A 30 -0.70 2.68 12.76
N ALA A 31 0.19 3.10 11.87
CA ALA A 31 1.53 3.56 12.20
C ALA A 31 1.85 4.93 11.60
N ALA A 32 2.77 5.66 12.23
CA ALA A 32 3.16 7.00 11.83
C ALA A 32 4.35 7.02 10.85
N GLU A 33 4.33 8.01 9.94
CA GLU A 33 5.43 8.30 9.02
C GLU A 33 6.67 8.86 9.76
N LYS A 34 6.47 9.59 10.84
CA LYS A 34 7.56 10.26 11.56
C LYS A 34 7.99 9.50 12.81
N VAL A 35 8.15 10.18 13.93
CA VAL A 35 8.75 9.65 15.16
C VAL A 35 7.71 9.19 16.18
N ASN A 36 6.65 8.57 15.72
CA ASN A 36 5.53 8.18 16.56
C ASN A 36 5.25 6.68 16.48
N GLN A 37 4.17 6.29 17.14
CA GLN A 37 3.76 4.93 17.46
C GLN A 37 3.25 4.12 16.27
N CYS A 38 3.22 2.80 16.47
CA CYS A 38 2.30 1.88 15.82
C CYS A 38 1.28 1.40 16.86
N ARG A 39 0.01 1.44 16.49
CA ARG A 39 -1.12 1.10 17.37
C ARG A 39 -1.96 0.00 16.79
N LEU A 40 -2.49 -0.85 17.67
CA LEU A 40 -3.43 -1.92 17.37
C LEU A 40 -4.84 -1.49 17.76
N TYR A 41 -5.78 -1.72 16.85
CA TYR A 41 -7.21 -1.47 17.04
C TYR A 41 -8.00 -2.73 16.75
N ASP A 42 -9.10 -2.93 17.49
CA ASP A 42 -10.13 -3.88 17.08
C ASP A 42 -10.91 -3.38 15.86
N LEU A 43 -11.80 -4.20 15.30
CA LEU A 43 -12.59 -3.83 14.11
C LEU A 43 -13.68 -2.79 14.41
N GLU A 44 -14.02 -2.52 15.67
CA GLU A 44 -14.91 -1.46 16.11
C GLU A 44 -14.19 -0.11 16.29
N GLY A 45 -12.84 -0.11 16.20
CA GLY A 45 -11.99 1.06 16.32
C GLY A 45 -11.62 1.41 17.76
N ASN A 46 -11.65 0.46 18.69
CA ASN A 46 -11.09 0.65 20.02
C ASN A 46 -9.60 0.36 19.98
N GLN A 47 -8.78 1.28 20.48
CA GLN A 47 -7.35 1.04 20.62
C GLN A 47 -7.12 0.01 21.73
N GLU A 48 -6.42 -1.09 21.41
CA GLU A 48 -6.13 -2.16 22.35
C GLU A 48 -4.69 -2.08 22.88
N GLU A 49 -3.72 -1.95 21.98
CA GLU A 49 -2.31 -2.00 22.34
C GLU A 49 -1.49 -0.94 21.57
N VAL A 50 -0.33 -0.60 22.11
CA VAL A 50 0.75 0.11 21.39
C VAL A 50 1.83 -0.91 21.07
N ILE A 51 2.10 -1.12 19.79
CA ILE A 51 3.08 -2.11 19.32
C ILE A 51 4.49 -1.61 19.58
N TRP A 52 4.74 -0.32 19.27
CA TRP A 52 5.98 0.40 19.60
C TRP A 52 5.73 1.89 19.75
N GLU A 53 6.55 2.55 20.56
CA GLU A 53 6.53 4.00 20.77
C GLU A 53 7.33 4.77 19.71
N GLY A 54 8.20 4.11 19.01
CA GLY A 54 9.08 4.59 17.96
C GLY A 54 10.20 3.57 17.67
N PRO A 55 10.98 3.78 16.62
CA PRO A 55 10.93 4.91 15.68
C PRO A 55 9.70 4.86 14.76
N GLY A 56 9.39 6.00 14.12
CA GLY A 56 8.45 6.05 13.00
C GLY A 56 9.14 5.68 11.69
N GLY A 57 8.66 6.26 10.60
CA GLY A 57 9.15 5.94 9.26
C GLY A 57 8.49 4.67 8.72
N THR A 58 7.24 4.43 9.12
CA THR A 58 6.49 3.23 8.72
C THR A 58 5.65 3.53 7.50
N MET A 59 6.13 3.05 6.34
CA MET A 59 5.47 3.23 5.04
C MET A 59 4.61 2.05 4.65
N SER A 60 5.00 0.83 5.05
CA SER A 60 4.29 -0.42 4.77
C SER A 60 4.32 -1.33 5.98
N MET A 61 3.23 -2.10 6.14
CA MET A 61 3.10 -3.18 7.11
C MET A 61 2.39 -4.34 6.44
N VAL A 62 2.83 -5.57 6.71
CA VAL A 62 2.21 -6.78 6.16
C VAL A 62 2.35 -7.92 7.14
N GLN A 63 1.25 -8.64 7.41
CA GLN A 63 1.27 -9.83 8.27
C GLN A 63 2.08 -10.95 7.63
N VAL A 64 2.90 -11.64 8.43
CA VAL A 64 3.58 -12.86 8.00
C VAL A 64 2.53 -13.95 7.78
N PRO A 65 2.47 -14.58 6.58
CA PRO A 65 1.49 -15.61 6.26
C PRO A 65 1.46 -16.75 7.28
N GLY A 66 0.26 -17.14 7.71
CA GLY A 66 0.06 -18.24 8.66
C GLY A 66 0.42 -17.91 10.11
N SER A 67 0.92 -16.71 10.41
CA SER A 67 1.23 -16.30 11.78
C SER A 67 0.03 -15.72 12.52
N ASP A 68 0.12 -15.71 13.86
CA ASP A 68 -0.81 -15.02 14.76
C ASP A 68 -0.05 -13.87 15.46
N GLY A 69 -0.17 -12.66 14.90
CA GLY A 69 0.43 -11.43 15.43
C GLY A 69 1.81 -11.06 14.89
N GLN A 70 2.46 -11.88 14.05
CA GLN A 70 3.72 -11.48 13.43
C GLN A 70 3.48 -10.67 12.17
N PHE A 71 4.17 -9.53 12.03
CA PHE A 71 4.12 -8.72 10.82
C PHE A 71 5.43 -8.02 10.52
N LEU A 72 5.70 -7.80 9.24
CA LEU A 72 6.82 -7.00 8.77
C LEU A 72 6.39 -5.53 8.65
N ALA A 73 7.32 -4.61 8.90
CA ALA A 73 7.10 -3.19 8.72
C ALA A 73 8.37 -2.47 8.24
N THR A 74 8.21 -1.31 7.59
CA THR A 74 9.33 -0.40 7.39
C THR A 74 9.55 0.43 8.66
N HIS A 75 10.80 0.66 9.01
CA HIS A 75 11.23 1.65 10.00
C HIS A 75 12.21 2.66 9.38
N LYS A 76 12.23 3.87 9.93
CA LYS A 76 13.18 4.95 9.62
C LYS A 76 13.13 5.47 8.17
N PHE A 77 12.00 5.35 7.51
CA PHE A 77 11.73 6.08 6.27
C PHE A 77 10.97 7.37 6.58
N TYR A 78 11.65 8.43 6.98
CA TYR A 78 10.99 9.68 7.39
C TYR A 78 10.62 10.61 6.23
N SER A 79 11.33 10.50 5.13
CA SER A 79 11.06 11.17 3.85
C SER A 79 11.96 10.61 2.75
N PRO A 80 11.73 10.92 1.47
CA PRO A 80 12.64 10.53 0.38
C PRO A 80 14.12 10.92 0.58
N ASN A 81 14.36 11.97 1.35
CA ASN A 81 15.71 12.49 1.62
C ASN A 81 16.19 12.21 3.05
N ASP A 82 15.41 11.48 3.83
CA ASP A 82 15.73 11.04 5.19
C ASP A 82 15.28 9.60 5.37
N SER A 83 15.94 8.69 4.65
CA SER A 83 15.62 7.26 4.59
C SER A 83 16.82 6.37 4.27
N LYS A 84 18.04 6.89 4.46
CA LYS A 84 19.27 6.09 4.31
C LYS A 84 19.37 4.95 5.33
N GLU A 85 18.75 5.12 6.50
CA GLU A 85 18.68 4.12 7.56
C GLU A 85 17.40 3.28 7.52
N ALA A 86 16.61 3.40 6.43
CA ALA A 86 15.39 2.63 6.29
C ALA A 86 15.68 1.12 6.29
N LYS A 87 14.80 0.38 6.92
CA LYS A 87 14.94 -1.06 7.13
C LYS A 87 13.59 -1.76 7.16
N ILE A 88 13.61 -3.07 6.97
CA ILE A 88 12.48 -3.96 7.21
C ILE A 88 12.68 -4.61 8.57
N ILE A 89 11.66 -4.55 9.41
CA ILE A 89 11.63 -5.14 10.75
C ILE A 89 10.54 -6.21 10.83
N LEU A 90 10.69 -7.12 11.78
CA LEU A 90 9.64 -8.01 12.29
C LEU A 90 9.15 -7.46 13.63
N ALA A 91 7.85 -7.27 13.76
CA ALA A 91 7.17 -7.09 15.03
C ALA A 91 6.43 -8.38 15.41
N TYR A 92 6.55 -8.82 16.66
CA TYR A 92 5.97 -10.07 17.13
C TYR A 92 5.67 -10.02 18.62
N PRO A 93 4.60 -10.70 19.09
CA PRO A 93 4.31 -10.83 20.51
C PRO A 93 5.17 -11.92 21.14
N GLU A 94 5.78 -11.64 22.29
CA GLU A 94 6.57 -12.57 23.09
C GLU A 94 6.39 -12.24 24.57
N ASP A 95 6.05 -13.22 25.40
CA ASP A 95 5.87 -13.09 26.86
C ASP A 95 4.90 -11.96 27.27
N GLY A 96 3.88 -11.69 26.45
CA GLY A 96 2.88 -10.63 26.69
C GLY A 96 3.32 -9.23 26.31
N GLU A 97 4.47 -9.07 25.69
CA GLU A 97 4.99 -7.81 25.16
C GLU A 97 5.25 -7.88 23.65
N TRP A 98 5.18 -6.74 22.98
CA TRP A 98 5.62 -6.64 21.60
C TRP A 98 7.15 -6.46 21.52
N LYS A 99 7.77 -7.27 20.68
CA LYS A 99 9.19 -7.19 20.35
C LYS A 99 9.35 -6.74 18.91
N VAL A 100 10.45 -6.03 18.64
CA VAL A 100 10.81 -5.56 17.30
C VAL A 100 12.25 -5.95 17.00
N ARG A 101 12.44 -6.57 15.82
CA ARG A 101 13.76 -7.01 15.37
C ARG A 101 13.99 -6.61 13.91
N THR A 102 15.20 -6.14 13.59
CA THR A 102 15.60 -5.86 12.21
C THR A 102 15.79 -7.17 11.44
N LEU A 103 15.16 -7.27 10.26
CA LEU A 103 15.35 -8.38 9.33
C LEU A 103 16.28 -8.03 8.18
N ALA A 104 16.30 -6.79 7.73
CA ALA A 104 17.22 -6.29 6.70
C ALA A 104 17.35 -4.78 6.78
N GLU A 105 18.57 -4.27 6.62
CA GLU A 105 18.79 -2.88 6.26
C GLU A 105 18.54 -2.73 4.75
N LEU A 106 17.59 -1.90 4.38
CA LEU A 106 17.22 -1.66 2.98
C LEU A 106 17.03 -0.16 2.75
N PRO A 107 18.10 0.58 2.54
CA PRO A 107 18.05 2.03 2.36
C PRO A 107 17.02 2.45 1.32
N PHE A 108 16.23 3.46 1.67
CA PHE A 108 15.15 4.03 0.85
C PHE A 108 13.98 3.09 0.54
N VAL A 109 13.81 1.97 1.24
CA VAL A 109 12.63 1.10 1.09
C VAL A 109 11.37 1.87 1.46
N HIS A 110 10.46 1.99 0.50
CA HIS A 110 9.21 2.74 0.66
C HIS A 110 8.01 1.81 0.73
N ARG A 111 7.87 0.93 -0.25
CA ARG A 111 6.83 -0.10 -0.28
C ARG A 111 7.45 -1.47 -0.28
N PHE A 112 6.81 -2.40 0.41
CA PHE A 112 7.07 -3.83 0.29
C PHE A 112 5.79 -4.60 0.61
N ASP A 113 5.74 -5.85 0.19
CA ASP A 113 4.67 -6.79 0.53
C ASP A 113 5.22 -8.22 0.57
N ILE A 114 4.41 -9.14 1.06
CA ILE A 114 4.64 -10.57 0.96
C ILE A 114 3.69 -11.13 -0.10
N ILE A 115 4.25 -11.80 -1.08
CA ILE A 115 3.51 -12.48 -2.14
C ILE A 115 3.85 -13.97 -2.11
N SER A 116 2.83 -14.81 -2.28
CA SER A 116 2.98 -16.26 -2.16
C SER A 116 2.61 -16.95 -3.47
N ARG A 117 3.39 -17.95 -3.87
CA ARG A 117 3.06 -18.86 -4.97
C ARG A 117 3.52 -20.27 -4.66
N ASN A 118 2.63 -21.26 -4.83
CA ASN A 118 2.92 -22.69 -4.60
C ASN A 118 3.60 -23.01 -3.26
N GLY A 119 3.20 -22.28 -2.19
CA GLY A 119 3.75 -22.47 -0.84
C GLY A 119 5.05 -21.73 -0.55
N VAL A 120 5.64 -21.04 -1.55
CA VAL A 120 6.80 -20.18 -1.34
C VAL A 120 6.35 -18.76 -1.07
N ASN A 121 6.85 -18.16 0.01
CA ASN A 121 6.61 -16.75 0.35
C ASN A 121 7.82 -15.91 -0.07
N TYR A 122 7.55 -14.82 -0.78
CA TYR A 122 8.56 -13.85 -1.21
C TYR A 122 8.27 -12.49 -0.60
N VAL A 123 9.29 -11.79 -0.13
CA VAL A 123 9.20 -10.35 0.11
C VAL A 123 9.61 -9.64 -1.17
N ILE A 124 8.72 -8.81 -1.71
CA ILE A 124 9.02 -7.89 -2.81
C ILE A 124 9.09 -6.47 -2.25
N ALA A 125 10.16 -5.75 -2.51
CA ALA A 125 10.42 -4.44 -1.95
C ALA A 125 10.78 -3.42 -3.04
N CYS A 126 10.25 -2.21 -2.90
CA CYS A 126 10.47 -1.07 -3.79
C CYS A 126 11.24 0.01 -3.03
N THR A 127 12.48 0.30 -3.49
CA THR A 127 13.22 1.45 -2.99
C THR A 127 12.93 2.67 -3.85
N LEU A 128 12.59 3.79 -3.22
CA LEU A 128 12.17 5.02 -3.89
C LEU A 128 13.30 5.66 -4.70
N LYS A 129 14.52 5.50 -4.22
CA LYS A 129 15.80 5.89 -4.83
C LYS A 129 16.91 4.98 -4.30
N SER A 130 18.13 5.14 -4.80
CA SER A 130 19.31 4.39 -4.34
C SER A 130 20.35 5.27 -3.62
N GLY A 131 20.16 6.59 -3.64
CA GLY A 131 21.06 7.54 -3.00
C GLY A 131 20.66 8.98 -3.25
N HIS A 132 21.34 9.92 -2.59
CA HIS A 132 21.30 11.34 -2.85
C HIS A 132 22.55 12.03 -2.28
N GLU A 133 23.02 13.08 -2.91
CA GLU A 133 24.11 13.93 -2.44
C GLU A 133 23.59 15.20 -1.75
N TYR A 134 22.43 15.70 -2.17
CA TYR A 134 21.76 16.88 -1.60
C TYR A 134 20.24 16.66 -1.56
N LYS A 135 19.56 17.53 -0.87
CA LYS A 135 18.08 17.52 -0.84
C LYS A 135 17.53 17.67 -2.26
N GLU A 136 16.48 16.92 -2.58
CA GLU A 136 15.86 16.86 -3.93
C GLU A 136 16.74 16.24 -5.02
N ASP A 137 17.81 15.55 -4.66
CA ASP A 137 18.59 14.78 -5.64
C ASP A 137 17.87 13.47 -6.01
N TRP A 138 17.46 13.38 -7.27
CA TRP A 138 16.76 12.21 -7.84
C TRP A 138 17.58 11.48 -8.91
N ARG A 139 18.88 11.74 -9.02
CA ARG A 139 19.74 11.12 -10.06
C ARG A 139 20.00 9.64 -9.82
N SER A 140 19.75 9.16 -8.60
CA SER A 140 19.96 7.75 -8.23
C SER A 140 18.61 7.04 -8.15
N PRO A 141 18.14 6.40 -9.24
CA PRO A 141 16.83 5.74 -9.28
C PRO A 141 16.72 4.57 -8.32
N GLY A 142 15.49 4.21 -7.99
CA GLY A 142 15.18 3.08 -7.14
C GLY A 142 15.19 1.74 -7.86
N LYS A 143 14.79 0.70 -7.13
CA LYS A 143 14.86 -0.71 -7.56
C LYS A 143 13.64 -1.49 -7.08
N ILE A 144 13.31 -2.56 -7.81
CA ILE A 144 12.52 -3.67 -7.31
C ILE A 144 13.48 -4.76 -6.86
N GLN A 145 13.31 -5.21 -5.63
CA GLN A 145 14.15 -6.22 -5.01
C GLN A 145 13.30 -7.30 -4.35
N VAL A 146 13.77 -8.52 -4.32
CA VAL A 146 13.04 -9.65 -3.72
C VAL A 146 13.97 -10.50 -2.87
N CYS A 147 13.38 -11.19 -1.89
CA CYS A 147 14.00 -12.33 -1.23
C CYS A 147 12.94 -13.38 -0.91
N ILE A 148 13.35 -14.62 -0.74
CA ILE A 148 12.50 -15.65 -0.16
C ILE A 148 12.36 -15.35 1.34
N LEU A 149 11.15 -15.36 1.85
CA LEU A 149 10.87 -15.24 3.27
C LEU A 149 10.98 -16.62 3.90
N PRO A 150 11.93 -16.86 4.83
CA PRO A 150 12.02 -18.14 5.53
C PRO A 150 10.76 -18.44 6.34
N GLU A 151 10.41 -19.71 6.47
CA GLU A 151 9.30 -20.15 7.35
C GLU A 151 9.61 -19.85 8.81
N ASP A 152 10.85 -20.06 9.24
CA ASP A 152 11.35 -19.74 10.58
C ASP A 152 12.12 -18.42 10.57
N LEU A 153 11.46 -17.35 11.02
CA LEU A 153 12.08 -16.04 11.15
C LEU A 153 12.94 -15.90 12.40
N SER A 154 12.95 -16.86 13.33
CA SER A 154 13.77 -16.78 14.56
C SER A 154 15.28 -16.72 14.26
N THR A 155 15.67 -17.24 13.11
CA THR A 155 17.07 -17.29 12.64
C THR A 155 17.53 -16.05 11.87
N VAL A 156 16.60 -15.11 11.61
CA VAL A 156 16.88 -13.88 10.86
C VAL A 156 17.06 -12.73 11.82
N ASP A 157 18.20 -12.07 11.82
CA ASP A 157 18.58 -10.95 12.66
C ASP A 157 19.58 -10.01 11.95
N GLU A 158 20.20 -9.08 12.68
CA GLU A 158 21.20 -8.14 12.13
C GLU A 158 22.51 -8.84 11.71
N GLU A 159 22.85 -9.99 12.29
CA GLU A 159 24.03 -10.78 11.90
C GLU A 159 23.73 -11.70 10.71
N HIS A 160 22.48 -12.14 10.58
CA HIS A 160 21.99 -13.02 9.52
C HIS A 160 20.75 -12.40 8.83
N PRO A 161 20.91 -11.25 8.14
CA PRO A 161 19.77 -10.55 7.56
C PRO A 161 19.21 -11.23 6.31
N LEU A 162 17.96 -10.91 5.98
CA LEU A 162 17.40 -11.28 4.68
C LEU A 162 18.23 -10.72 3.54
N GLN A 163 18.53 -11.56 2.55
CA GLN A 163 19.35 -11.20 1.40
C GLN A 163 18.44 -10.89 0.20
N PHE A 164 18.42 -9.62 -0.22
CA PHE A 164 17.61 -9.17 -1.33
C PHE A 164 18.37 -9.23 -2.65
N GLU A 165 17.73 -9.78 -3.67
CA GLU A 165 18.19 -9.78 -5.06
C GLU A 165 17.50 -8.66 -5.83
N VAL A 166 18.22 -8.01 -6.75
CA VAL A 166 17.66 -6.96 -7.60
C VAL A 166 16.96 -7.61 -8.80
N LEU A 167 15.65 -7.41 -8.91
CA LEU A 167 14.86 -7.81 -10.08
C LEU A 167 14.92 -6.77 -11.19
N LYS A 168 14.81 -5.50 -10.84
CA LYS A 168 14.83 -4.40 -11.79
C LYS A 168 15.39 -3.15 -11.12
N GLU A 169 16.20 -2.42 -11.86
CA GLU A 169 16.76 -1.14 -11.44
C GLU A 169 16.45 -0.03 -12.46
N GLY A 170 16.84 1.19 -12.16
CA GLY A 170 16.61 2.33 -13.02
C GLY A 170 15.19 2.90 -12.92
N LEU A 171 14.48 2.66 -11.81
CA LEU A 171 13.11 3.13 -11.57
C LEU A 171 13.12 4.43 -10.77
N LEU A 172 12.94 5.55 -11.45
CA LEU A 172 12.92 6.85 -10.81
C LEU A 172 11.60 7.07 -10.06
N LYS A 173 11.71 7.50 -8.77
CA LYS A 173 10.53 7.70 -7.93
C LYS A 173 9.64 6.45 -7.85
N ASN A 174 10.26 5.32 -7.64
CA ASN A 174 9.62 4.00 -7.53
C ASN A 174 8.78 3.92 -6.24
N HIS A 175 7.54 4.40 -6.32
CA HIS A 175 6.71 4.74 -5.17
C HIS A 175 5.55 3.78 -4.94
N GLY A 176 4.80 3.48 -6.00
CA GLY A 176 3.55 2.74 -5.91
C GLY A 176 3.73 1.24 -5.88
N TYR A 177 2.87 0.57 -5.12
CA TYR A 177 2.79 -0.88 -5.07
C TYR A 177 1.37 -1.34 -4.78
N CYS A 178 0.89 -2.30 -5.53
CA CYS A 178 -0.27 -3.10 -5.17
C CYS A 178 -0.09 -4.55 -5.63
N LYS A 179 -1.02 -5.42 -5.25
CA LYS A 179 -1.12 -6.80 -5.75
C LYS A 179 -2.53 -7.09 -6.22
N ALA A 180 -2.65 -7.89 -7.26
CA ALA A 180 -3.92 -8.38 -7.77
C ALA A 180 -3.78 -9.81 -8.27
N GLU A 181 -4.86 -10.58 -8.21
CA GLU A 181 -4.92 -11.91 -8.78
C GLU A 181 -5.40 -11.82 -10.23
N VAL A 182 -4.62 -12.40 -11.13
CA VAL A 182 -4.96 -12.49 -12.56
C VAL A 182 -4.71 -13.91 -13.02
N ASP A 183 -5.71 -14.55 -13.62
CA ASP A 183 -5.66 -15.95 -14.06
C ASP A 183 -5.26 -16.94 -12.94
N GLY A 184 -5.73 -16.71 -11.71
CA GLY A 184 -5.43 -17.53 -10.54
C GLY A 184 -4.00 -17.38 -10.00
N VAL A 185 -3.24 -16.40 -10.48
CA VAL A 185 -1.89 -16.07 -10.01
C VAL A 185 -1.88 -14.71 -9.36
N LEU A 186 -1.46 -14.64 -8.10
CA LEU A 186 -1.24 -13.38 -7.41
C LEU A 186 0.02 -12.72 -7.96
N ARG A 187 -0.10 -11.51 -8.48
CA ARG A 187 0.98 -10.71 -9.08
C ARG A 187 1.16 -9.40 -8.32
N SER A 188 2.38 -8.91 -8.35
CA SER A 188 2.74 -7.59 -7.82
C SER A 188 2.79 -6.57 -8.94
N TYR A 189 2.37 -5.34 -8.65
CA TYR A 189 2.41 -4.21 -9.56
C TYR A 189 3.17 -3.06 -8.92
N VAL A 190 4.08 -2.46 -9.68
CA VAL A 190 4.99 -1.41 -9.20
C VAL A 190 4.90 -0.21 -10.13
N ALA A 191 4.73 0.99 -9.55
CA ALA A 191 4.65 2.24 -10.30
C ALA A 191 5.87 3.13 -10.05
N ALA A 192 6.39 3.70 -11.14
CA ALA A 192 7.52 4.63 -11.17
C ALA A 192 7.34 5.67 -12.29
N ASN A 193 8.30 6.56 -12.46
CA ASN A 193 8.30 7.51 -13.58
C ASN A 193 8.33 6.81 -14.94
N GLU A 194 8.93 5.63 -15.01
CA GLU A 194 9.03 4.81 -16.22
C GLU A 194 7.72 4.10 -16.57
N GLY A 195 6.72 4.13 -15.68
CA GLY A 195 5.41 3.51 -15.90
C GLY A 195 5.05 2.49 -14.84
N VAL A 196 4.18 1.53 -15.21
CA VAL A 196 3.72 0.45 -14.33
C VAL A 196 4.28 -0.89 -14.81
N PHE A 197 4.82 -1.66 -13.87
CA PHE A 197 5.44 -2.96 -14.08
C PHE A 197 4.67 -4.05 -13.34
N GLU A 198 4.27 -5.09 -14.07
CA GLU A 198 3.75 -6.35 -13.52
C GLU A 198 4.92 -7.27 -13.18
N CYS A 199 4.94 -7.82 -11.98
CA CYS A 199 5.94 -8.76 -11.50
C CYS A 199 5.24 -10.07 -11.11
N THR A 200 5.49 -11.14 -11.86
CA THR A 200 4.92 -12.46 -11.60
C THR A 200 5.94 -13.31 -10.85
N PRO A 201 5.61 -13.82 -9.64
CA PRO A 201 6.52 -14.67 -8.89
C PRO A 201 6.72 -16.01 -9.60
N PRO A 202 7.90 -16.67 -9.44
CA PRO A 202 8.19 -17.95 -10.05
C PRO A 202 7.35 -19.09 -9.44
N GLU A 203 7.23 -20.21 -10.16
CA GLU A 203 6.48 -21.38 -9.70
C GLU A 203 7.19 -22.18 -8.60
N SER A 204 8.49 -21.98 -8.44
CA SER A 204 9.33 -22.59 -7.41
C SER A 204 10.39 -21.61 -6.91
N ALA A 205 11.01 -21.90 -5.78
CA ALA A 205 12.03 -21.06 -5.15
C ALA A 205 13.25 -20.79 -6.06
N GLU A 206 13.60 -21.73 -6.93
CA GLU A 206 14.72 -21.65 -7.87
C GLU A 206 14.33 -21.03 -9.23
N GLY A 207 13.05 -20.71 -9.40
CA GLY A 207 12.52 -20.15 -10.65
C GLY A 207 12.90 -18.68 -10.84
N THR A 208 12.56 -18.15 -12.01
CA THR A 208 12.84 -16.77 -12.39
C THR A 208 11.56 -15.94 -12.37
N TRP A 209 11.63 -14.73 -11.83
CA TRP A 209 10.55 -13.75 -11.90
C TRP A 209 10.34 -13.26 -13.32
N GLU A 210 9.10 -13.13 -13.74
CA GLU A 210 8.72 -12.43 -14.96
C GLU A 210 8.39 -10.99 -14.64
N ILE A 211 8.99 -10.02 -15.36
CA ILE A 211 8.71 -8.59 -15.23
C ILE A 211 8.28 -8.06 -16.58
N LYS A 212 7.08 -7.49 -16.63
CA LYS A 212 6.49 -6.90 -17.83
C LYS A 212 6.09 -5.46 -17.57
N GLN A 213 6.50 -4.53 -18.42
CA GLN A 213 5.94 -3.18 -18.41
C GLN A 213 4.56 -3.22 -19.06
N ILE A 214 3.52 -2.81 -18.32
CA ILE A 214 2.12 -2.85 -18.75
C ILE A 214 1.54 -1.48 -19.08
N LEU A 215 2.20 -0.41 -18.60
CA LEU A 215 1.87 0.97 -18.92
C LEU A 215 3.15 1.78 -19.05
N ASP A 216 3.25 2.60 -20.13
CA ASP A 216 4.34 3.53 -20.39
C ASP A 216 3.84 4.96 -20.14
N GLU A 217 3.43 5.24 -18.91
CA GLU A 217 3.04 6.57 -18.43
C GLU A 217 3.51 6.73 -16.98
N ALA A 218 4.23 7.81 -16.68
CA ALA A 218 4.75 8.09 -15.34
C ALA A 218 3.63 8.02 -14.30
N SER A 219 3.77 7.12 -13.34
CA SER A 219 2.75 6.85 -12.32
C SER A 219 3.34 6.88 -10.92
N SER A 220 2.62 7.49 -9.99
CA SER A 220 2.97 7.49 -8.56
C SER A 220 2.49 6.23 -7.86
N ASP A 221 1.27 5.83 -8.16
CA ASP A 221 0.62 4.67 -7.56
C ASP A 221 -0.49 4.15 -8.48
N MET A 222 -0.99 2.93 -8.23
CA MET A 222 -2.10 2.34 -8.96
C MET A 222 -2.88 1.39 -8.07
N ALA A 223 -4.14 1.14 -8.47
CA ALA A 223 -4.98 0.07 -7.94
C ALA A 223 -5.84 -0.52 -9.05
N PHE A 224 -6.32 -1.74 -8.82
CA PHE A 224 -7.16 -2.47 -9.75
C PHE A 224 -8.56 -2.70 -9.17
N ALA A 225 -9.56 -2.65 -10.04
CA ALA A 225 -10.93 -3.08 -9.77
C ALA A 225 -11.59 -3.49 -11.10
N ASP A 226 -12.52 -4.41 -11.05
CA ASP A 226 -13.37 -4.77 -12.18
C ASP A 226 -14.55 -3.78 -12.25
N PHE A 227 -14.26 -2.55 -12.73
CA PHE A 227 -15.19 -1.42 -12.65
C PHE A 227 -16.49 -1.64 -13.40
N ASP A 228 -16.46 -2.35 -14.52
CA ASP A 228 -17.64 -2.60 -15.36
C ASP A 228 -18.22 -4.02 -15.24
N ASN A 229 -17.64 -4.82 -14.33
CA ASN A 229 -18.07 -6.20 -14.01
C ASN A 229 -18.04 -7.15 -15.22
N ASP A 230 -17.03 -7.01 -16.09
CA ASP A 230 -16.82 -7.91 -17.22
C ASP A 230 -15.85 -9.07 -16.92
N GLY A 231 -15.25 -9.08 -15.71
CA GLY A 231 -14.31 -10.08 -15.24
C GLY A 231 -12.84 -9.73 -15.52
N GLU A 232 -12.56 -8.64 -16.24
CA GLU A 232 -11.20 -8.11 -16.42
C GLU A 232 -10.98 -6.89 -15.51
N LEU A 233 -9.76 -6.76 -14.97
CA LEU A 233 -9.44 -5.66 -14.08
C LEU A 233 -9.03 -4.41 -14.86
N GLU A 234 -9.70 -3.30 -14.62
CA GLU A 234 -9.23 -1.97 -14.98
C GLU A 234 -8.22 -1.47 -13.96
N MET A 235 -7.30 -0.62 -14.43
CA MET A 235 -6.28 0.02 -13.61
C MET A 235 -6.58 1.50 -13.44
N LEU A 236 -6.69 1.96 -12.19
CA LEU A 236 -6.68 3.38 -11.88
C LEU A 236 -5.26 3.79 -11.46
N THR A 237 -4.74 4.91 -11.99
CA THR A 237 -3.43 5.45 -11.66
C THR A 237 -3.51 6.85 -11.08
N ILE A 238 -2.53 7.17 -10.21
CA ILE A 238 -2.18 8.52 -9.77
C ILE A 238 -0.95 8.95 -10.56
N SER A 239 -0.99 10.09 -11.28
CA SER A 239 0.09 10.54 -12.17
C SER A 239 0.36 12.03 -12.05
N PRO A 240 1.62 12.47 -12.22
CA PRO A 240 2.85 11.74 -11.99
C PRO A 240 3.15 11.52 -10.50
N PHE A 241 4.39 11.34 -10.09
CA PHE A 241 4.79 11.15 -8.67
C PHE A 241 4.22 12.23 -7.74
N HIS A 242 3.44 11.80 -6.72
CA HIS A 242 2.65 12.67 -5.84
C HIS A 242 1.78 13.68 -6.63
N GLY A 243 1.30 13.24 -7.79
CA GLY A 243 0.61 14.09 -8.74
C GLY A 243 -0.85 14.32 -8.38
N GLU A 244 -1.52 14.95 -9.32
CA GLU A 244 -2.90 15.42 -9.18
C GLU A 244 -3.85 14.80 -10.19
N LYS A 245 -3.30 14.05 -11.18
CA LYS A 245 -4.10 13.44 -12.24
C LYS A 245 -4.46 12.00 -11.87
N ILE A 246 -5.73 11.68 -11.99
CA ILE A 246 -6.28 10.36 -11.80
C ILE A 246 -6.86 9.89 -13.13
N SER A 247 -6.38 8.74 -13.61
CA SER A 247 -6.83 8.15 -14.87
C SER A 247 -7.20 6.69 -14.70
N ILE A 248 -8.19 6.23 -15.48
CA ILE A 248 -8.58 4.82 -15.53
C ILE A 248 -8.22 4.27 -16.90
N PHE A 249 -7.65 3.08 -16.90
CA PHE A 249 -7.21 2.36 -18.08
C PHE A 249 -7.93 1.01 -18.14
N LYS A 250 -8.46 0.66 -19.32
CA LYS A 250 -9.02 -0.65 -19.60
C LYS A 250 -8.16 -1.38 -20.63
N LYS A 251 -8.06 -2.69 -20.49
CA LYS A 251 -7.31 -3.51 -21.43
C LYS A 251 -8.06 -3.62 -22.76
N GLN A 252 -7.40 -3.30 -23.85
CA GLN A 252 -7.92 -3.40 -25.22
C GLN A 252 -6.82 -3.97 -26.10
N ASP A 253 -7.09 -5.06 -26.80
CA ASP A 253 -6.10 -5.77 -27.62
C ASP A 253 -4.81 -6.14 -26.85
N GLY A 254 -4.92 -6.46 -25.55
CA GLY A 254 -3.82 -6.85 -24.70
C GLY A 254 -3.00 -5.70 -24.10
N GLU A 255 -3.36 -4.43 -24.37
CA GLU A 255 -2.71 -3.23 -23.86
C GLU A 255 -3.67 -2.37 -23.06
N PHE A 256 -3.19 -1.72 -22.00
CA PHE A 256 -3.97 -0.75 -21.22
C PHE A 256 -4.14 0.55 -22.02
N LYS A 257 -5.37 0.92 -22.33
CA LYS A 257 -5.75 2.18 -22.98
C LYS A 257 -6.51 3.06 -22.00
N LYS A 258 -6.19 4.34 -21.98
CA LYS A 258 -6.85 5.32 -21.13
C LYS A 258 -8.31 5.51 -21.57
N VAL A 259 -9.26 5.24 -20.67
CA VAL A 259 -10.71 5.36 -20.92
C VAL A 259 -11.34 6.51 -20.14
N TYR A 260 -10.66 7.00 -19.08
CA TYR A 260 -11.18 8.09 -18.27
C TYR A 260 -10.04 8.91 -17.66
N THR A 261 -10.27 10.20 -17.49
CA THR A 261 -9.44 11.10 -16.68
C THR A 261 -10.35 11.94 -15.80
N TYR A 262 -10.06 12.00 -14.51
CA TYR A 262 -10.78 12.84 -13.56
C TYR A 262 -10.57 14.31 -13.88
N GLU A 263 -11.66 15.07 -14.00
CA GLU A 263 -11.62 16.46 -14.48
C GLU A 263 -11.08 17.46 -13.45
N LYS A 264 -11.17 17.10 -12.14
CA LYS A 264 -10.66 17.94 -11.05
C LYS A 264 -9.25 17.55 -10.69
N ASP A 265 -8.51 18.48 -10.09
CA ASP A 265 -7.19 18.21 -9.54
C ASP A 265 -7.33 17.54 -8.16
N ALA A 266 -6.70 16.39 -7.99
CA ALA A 266 -6.59 15.70 -6.71
C ALA A 266 -5.16 15.92 -6.16
N GLU A 267 -4.85 17.16 -5.77
CA GLU A 267 -3.52 17.61 -5.44
C GLU A 267 -2.83 16.73 -4.39
N PHE A 268 -1.66 16.21 -4.74
CA PHE A 268 -0.91 15.26 -3.90
C PHE A 268 -1.74 14.00 -3.57
N ALA A 269 -2.30 13.36 -4.59
CA ALA A 269 -3.00 12.09 -4.43
C ALA A 269 -2.03 11.02 -3.89
N HIS A 270 -2.48 10.23 -2.91
CA HIS A 270 -1.60 9.37 -2.17
C HIS A 270 -2.26 8.10 -1.60
N GLY A 271 -3.34 8.25 -0.80
CA GLY A 271 -4.09 7.10 -0.29
C GLY A 271 -4.81 6.40 -1.43
N ILE A 272 -4.61 5.09 -1.59
CA ILE A 272 -5.24 4.33 -2.66
C ILE A 272 -5.59 2.92 -2.17
N TRP A 273 -6.77 2.43 -2.56
CA TRP A 273 -7.20 1.06 -2.37
C TRP A 273 -8.23 0.70 -3.45
N GLY A 274 -8.15 -0.51 -4.03
CA GLY A 274 -9.07 -0.98 -5.07
C GLY A 274 -9.75 -2.28 -4.70
N GLY A 275 -11.01 -2.45 -5.12
CA GLY A 275 -11.82 -3.64 -4.90
C GLY A 275 -13.30 -3.34 -4.75
N GLU A 276 -14.03 -4.29 -4.19
CA GLU A 276 -15.47 -4.18 -3.95
C GLU A 276 -15.78 -3.58 -2.58
N ILE A 277 -16.68 -2.60 -2.53
CA ILE A 277 -17.24 -2.01 -1.31
C ILE A 277 -18.77 -2.02 -1.44
N ALA A 278 -19.45 -2.73 -0.54
CA ALA A 278 -20.91 -2.84 -0.51
C ALA A 278 -21.52 -3.22 -1.88
N GLY A 279 -20.93 -4.19 -2.55
CA GLY A 279 -21.38 -4.69 -3.86
C GLY A 279 -21.03 -3.76 -5.03
N THR A 280 -20.19 -2.74 -4.82
CA THR A 280 -19.77 -1.83 -5.90
C THR A 280 -18.25 -1.91 -6.08
N GLN A 281 -17.82 -2.28 -7.28
CA GLN A 281 -16.41 -2.26 -7.67
C GLN A 281 -15.90 -0.84 -7.86
N GLY A 282 -14.69 -0.56 -7.36
CA GLY A 282 -14.11 0.76 -7.51
C GLY A 282 -12.80 0.97 -6.76
N VAL A 283 -12.36 2.22 -6.73
CA VAL A 283 -11.08 2.61 -6.11
C VAL A 283 -11.28 3.81 -5.19
N LEU A 284 -10.80 3.68 -3.95
CA LEU A 284 -10.65 4.78 -3.01
C LEU A 284 -9.41 5.59 -3.34
N ILE A 285 -9.53 6.92 -3.32
CA ILE A 285 -8.41 7.85 -3.45
C ILE A 285 -8.49 8.89 -2.34
N GLY A 286 -7.38 9.04 -1.61
CA GLY A 286 -7.16 10.15 -0.70
C GLY A 286 -6.12 11.13 -1.27
N HIS A 287 -6.38 12.43 -1.23
CA HIS A 287 -5.38 13.41 -1.62
C HIS A 287 -5.08 14.42 -0.49
N ARG A 288 -3.82 14.84 -0.39
CA ARG A 288 -3.25 15.45 0.81
C ARG A 288 -3.10 16.96 0.74
N LYS A 289 -3.34 17.57 -0.43
CA LYS A 289 -3.33 19.03 -0.67
C LYS A 289 -4.62 19.47 -1.34
N GLY A 290 -4.80 20.77 -1.55
CA GLY A 290 -6.02 21.32 -2.10
C GLY A 290 -7.23 21.05 -1.18
N GLU A 291 -8.29 20.48 -1.71
CA GLU A 291 -9.52 20.14 -0.95
C GLU A 291 -9.32 18.99 0.05
N ARG A 292 -8.23 18.21 -0.05
CA ARG A 292 -7.87 17.10 0.85
C ARG A 292 -8.97 16.06 1.03
N ASN A 293 -9.59 15.67 -0.09
CA ASN A 293 -10.75 14.79 -0.11
C ASN A 293 -10.38 13.30 0.05
N LEU A 294 -11.36 12.54 0.54
CA LEU A 294 -11.49 11.10 0.37
C LEU A 294 -12.57 10.84 -0.67
N LEU A 295 -12.20 10.19 -1.78
CA LEU A 295 -13.04 9.94 -2.95
C LEU A 295 -13.19 8.44 -3.19
N PHE A 296 -14.34 8.02 -3.74
CA PHE A 296 -14.55 6.67 -4.27
C PHE A 296 -14.91 6.73 -5.74
N PHE A 297 -14.02 6.23 -6.60
CA PHE A 297 -14.20 6.14 -8.04
C PHE A 297 -14.94 4.84 -8.38
N ARG A 298 -15.99 4.92 -9.18
CA ARG A 298 -16.77 3.77 -9.65
C ARG A 298 -17.32 4.00 -11.05
N CYS A 299 -17.63 2.91 -11.76
CA CYS A 299 -18.35 2.97 -13.03
C CYS A 299 -19.85 3.22 -12.76
N THR A 300 -20.48 3.99 -13.63
CA THR A 300 -21.93 4.29 -13.58
C THR A 300 -22.67 3.80 -14.84
N ASP A 301 -21.94 3.53 -15.91
CA ASP A 301 -22.48 2.97 -17.17
C ASP A 301 -21.35 2.13 -17.82
N ALA A 302 -21.46 0.81 -17.70
CA ALA A 302 -20.45 -0.14 -18.18
C ALA A 302 -20.34 -0.15 -19.72
N GLU A 303 -21.46 0.04 -20.43
CA GLU A 303 -21.44 0.04 -21.91
C GLU A 303 -20.73 1.27 -22.47
N LYS A 304 -20.85 2.42 -21.78
CA LYS A 304 -20.23 3.68 -22.21
C LYS A 304 -18.93 4.00 -21.48
N LEU A 305 -18.50 3.14 -20.54
CA LEU A 305 -17.35 3.36 -19.65
C LEU A 305 -17.39 4.77 -19.01
N THR A 306 -18.55 5.07 -18.39
CA THR A 306 -18.75 6.33 -17.69
C THR A 306 -18.43 6.16 -16.22
N PHE A 307 -17.59 7.04 -15.66
CA PHE A 307 -17.12 6.97 -14.29
C PHE A 307 -17.53 8.20 -13.48
N THR A 308 -17.62 8.04 -12.18
CA THR A 308 -17.85 9.13 -11.23
C THR A 308 -16.94 8.96 -10.01
N ALA A 309 -16.70 10.06 -9.30
CA ALA A 309 -16.04 10.08 -8.01
C ALA A 309 -17.03 10.56 -6.95
N ASP A 310 -17.44 9.67 -6.06
CA ASP A 310 -18.27 10.01 -4.90
C ASP A 310 -17.36 10.64 -3.83
N LEU A 311 -17.73 11.82 -3.33
CA LEU A 311 -17.06 12.47 -2.21
C LEU A 311 -17.52 11.81 -0.90
N LEU A 312 -16.57 11.17 -0.19
CA LEU A 312 -16.84 10.52 1.10
C LEU A 312 -16.56 11.45 2.28
N ASP A 313 -15.47 12.23 2.22
CA ASP A 313 -15.11 13.24 3.21
C ASP A 313 -14.20 14.30 2.57
N SER A 314 -14.11 15.48 3.17
CA SER A 314 -13.33 16.61 2.69
C SER A 314 -12.48 17.22 3.81
N ASP A 315 -11.39 17.89 3.42
CA ASP A 315 -10.45 18.57 4.35
C ASP A 315 -9.77 17.63 5.37
N VAL A 316 -9.60 16.35 5.00
CA VAL A 316 -9.03 15.30 5.89
C VAL A 316 -7.60 14.89 5.51
N GLY A 317 -7.25 14.88 4.23
CA GLY A 317 -5.90 14.60 3.74
C GLY A 317 -5.41 13.19 4.02
N PRO A 318 -6.09 12.15 3.50
CA PRO A 318 -5.72 10.76 3.75
C PRO A 318 -4.37 10.40 3.14
N ALA A 319 -3.49 9.77 3.91
CA ALA A 319 -2.22 9.21 3.44
C ALA A 319 -2.35 7.76 2.97
N ASN A 320 -3.13 6.95 3.66
CA ASN A 320 -3.50 5.60 3.27
C ASN A 320 -4.92 5.28 3.72
N VAL A 321 -5.53 4.33 3.03
CA VAL A 321 -6.87 3.82 3.29
C VAL A 321 -6.89 2.30 3.20
N LEU A 322 -7.79 1.67 3.94
CA LEU A 322 -7.99 0.23 3.94
C LEU A 322 -9.49 -0.07 4.07
N HIS A 323 -10.02 -0.90 3.18
CA HIS A 323 -11.37 -1.43 3.33
C HIS A 323 -11.36 -2.76 4.08
N TYR A 324 -12.37 -2.99 4.90
CA TYR A 324 -12.64 -4.28 5.53
C TYR A 324 -14.13 -4.46 5.83
N THR A 325 -14.54 -5.71 6.02
CA THR A 325 -15.91 -6.07 6.40
C THR A 325 -15.92 -6.62 7.82
N ASN A 326 -16.85 -6.12 8.64
CA ASN A 326 -17.12 -6.63 9.99
C ASN A 326 -18.63 -6.83 10.17
N ASP A 327 -19.06 -8.02 10.59
CA ASP A 327 -20.46 -8.40 10.80
C ASP A 327 -21.38 -8.10 9.59
N GLY A 328 -20.84 -8.27 8.37
CA GLY A 328 -21.58 -8.01 7.13
C GLY A 328 -21.79 -6.53 6.78
N GLU A 329 -21.11 -5.65 7.47
CA GLU A 329 -21.05 -4.22 7.19
C GLU A 329 -19.67 -3.82 6.67
N ASP A 330 -19.62 -2.87 5.75
CA ASP A 330 -18.38 -2.40 5.12
C ASP A 330 -17.83 -1.16 5.83
N TYR A 331 -16.53 -1.15 6.05
CA TYR A 331 -15.80 -0.09 6.71
C TYR A 331 -14.57 0.33 5.93
N ILE A 332 -14.26 1.62 5.97
CA ILE A 332 -13.01 2.18 5.46
C ILE A 332 -12.23 2.75 6.64
N LEU A 333 -11.05 2.22 6.90
CA LEU A 333 -10.06 2.82 7.81
C LEU A 333 -9.24 3.83 7.03
N SER A 334 -9.10 5.03 7.55
CA SER A 334 -8.31 6.10 6.93
C SER A 334 -7.32 6.72 7.90
N ALA A 335 -6.07 6.82 7.47
CA ALA A 335 -5.06 7.63 8.13
C ALA A 335 -5.11 9.06 7.57
N ASN A 336 -5.93 9.92 8.17
CA ASN A 336 -6.14 11.31 7.82
C ASN A 336 -4.97 12.17 8.30
N ARG A 337 -3.81 11.98 7.64
CA ARG A 337 -2.49 12.45 8.07
C ARG A 337 -2.39 13.95 8.29
N GLU A 338 -3.06 14.73 7.43
CA GLU A 338 -2.90 16.19 7.46
C GLU A 338 -3.64 16.86 8.61
N ILE A 339 -4.55 16.11 9.28
CA ILE A 339 -5.26 16.55 10.48
C ILE A 339 -4.96 15.66 11.71
N ALA A 340 -3.96 14.77 11.60
CA ALA A 340 -3.54 13.85 12.67
C ALA A 340 -4.66 12.94 13.19
N GLU A 341 -5.59 12.53 12.34
CA GLU A 341 -6.80 11.80 12.69
C GLU A 341 -6.77 10.37 12.14
N ILE A 342 -7.16 9.40 12.95
CA ILE A 342 -7.48 8.05 12.52
C ILE A 342 -8.99 7.93 12.51
N ALA A 343 -9.59 7.61 11.37
CA ALA A 343 -11.03 7.56 11.21
C ALA A 343 -11.51 6.23 10.62
N LEU A 344 -12.67 5.78 11.09
CA LEU A 344 -13.48 4.74 10.45
C LEU A 344 -14.67 5.39 9.75
N TYR A 345 -14.90 4.99 8.52
CA TYR A 345 -16.10 5.33 7.77
C TYR A 345 -16.91 4.06 7.57
N LYS A 346 -18.08 3.99 8.20
CA LYS A 346 -19.05 2.93 7.94
C LYS A 346 -19.83 3.26 6.67
N VAL A 347 -19.88 2.33 5.73
CA VAL A 347 -20.66 2.49 4.49
C VAL A 347 -22.13 2.33 4.82
N GLU A 348 -22.95 3.30 4.37
CA GLU A 348 -24.42 3.26 4.52
C GLU A 348 -25.03 2.47 3.36
N LYS A 349 -25.94 1.54 3.71
CA LYS A 349 -26.69 0.73 2.72
C LYS A 349 -27.78 1.53 2.05
#